data_17c36bbfd4cdb83b98e285f28b9b4cab
#
_entry.id   17c36bbfd4cdb83b98e285f28b9b4cab
#
_cell.length_a   1.000
_cell.length_b   1.000
_cell.length_c   1.000
_cell.angle_alpha   90.00
_cell.angle_beta   90.00
_cell.angle_gamma   90.00
#
_symmetry.space_group_name_H-M   'P 1'
#
loop_
_entity.id
_entity.type
_entity.pdbx_description
1 polymer ?
#
loop_
_entity_poly.entity_id
_entity_poly.type
_entity_poly.pdbx_seq_one_letter_code
_entity_poly.pdbx_strand_id
1 'polypeptide(L)'
;MKRSTAEIIREYGPFPGVDRVHGVTYDGQRVWFASGDSLNAFDPSNGKTLRSIDVAAHAGTAFDGQHLFQIAENRIQKIDPTNGRVLATIPAPGGGSDSGLAWAEGTLWVGQYRDRKIHQIDPQTGAILRTIESNRFVTGVTWVDGELWHGTWEGDDSDLRRVDPRTGEVLERLEMPPGVGVSGPTIVSRPRRNRRRSDCAGPSLRCGLGRLICGGGAP
;
A
#
# COMPACT_ATOMS: atom_id res chain seq x y z
N MET A 1 -6.32 -5.52 21.70
CA MET A 1 -6.18 -4.55 20.59
C MET A 1 -5.73 -3.20 21.12
N LYS A 2 -4.57 -2.72 20.67
CA LYS A 2 -4.05 -1.38 20.99
C LYS A 2 -4.73 -0.34 20.10
N ARG A 3 -4.99 0.89 20.64
CA ARG A 3 -5.55 2.02 19.88
C ARG A 3 -4.69 3.25 20.07
N SER A 4 -4.47 3.99 18.99
CA SER A 4 -3.77 5.29 19.00
C SER A 4 -4.24 6.13 17.81
N THR A 5 -3.89 7.40 17.82
CA THR A 5 -4.17 8.32 16.70
C THR A 5 -2.94 8.40 15.80
N ALA A 6 -3.15 8.38 14.49
CA ALA A 6 -2.10 8.60 13.52
C ALA A 6 -1.72 10.08 13.46
N GLU A 7 -0.43 10.35 13.27
CA GLU A 7 0.10 11.70 13.03
C GLU A 7 0.64 11.78 11.59
N ILE A 8 0.22 12.80 10.84
CA ILE A 8 0.77 13.11 9.52
C ILE A 8 1.99 13.99 9.71
N ILE A 9 3.17 13.43 9.50
CA ILE A 9 4.43 14.17 9.71
C ILE A 9 4.98 14.81 8.44
N ARG A 10 4.49 14.40 7.25
CA ARG A 10 4.91 14.95 5.97
C ARG A 10 3.91 14.64 4.86
N GLU A 11 3.76 15.58 3.95
CA GLU A 11 2.92 15.49 2.76
C GLU A 11 3.74 15.72 1.49
N TYR A 12 3.35 15.07 0.37
CA TYR A 12 3.94 15.24 -0.95
C TYR A 12 2.84 15.51 -1.98
N GLY A 13 3.14 16.29 -2.98
CA GLY A 13 2.20 16.69 -4.01
C GLY A 13 1.67 18.12 -3.79
N PRO A 14 0.72 18.62 -4.62
CA PRO A 14 0.19 17.90 -5.77
C PRO A 14 1.26 17.58 -6.83
N PHE A 15 1.12 16.46 -7.53
CA PHE A 15 2.03 16.09 -8.61
C PHE A 15 1.45 16.60 -9.94
N PRO A 16 2.25 17.33 -10.77
CA PRO A 16 1.77 17.86 -12.05
C PRO A 16 1.25 16.75 -12.97
N GLY A 17 0.05 16.95 -13.52
CA GLY A 17 -0.60 15.98 -14.43
C GLY A 17 -1.14 14.72 -13.77
N VAL A 18 -1.20 14.66 -12.44
CA VAL A 18 -1.75 13.53 -11.68
C VAL A 18 -3.02 13.95 -10.96
N ASP A 19 -4.14 13.45 -11.42
CA ASP A 19 -5.46 13.74 -10.82
C ASP A 19 -5.69 12.91 -9.54
N ARG A 20 -5.18 11.66 -9.53
CA ARG A 20 -5.39 10.72 -8.43
C ARG A 20 -4.21 9.77 -8.26
N VAL A 21 -3.88 9.49 -7.01
CA VAL A 21 -2.94 8.42 -6.63
C VAL A 21 -3.73 7.20 -6.18
N HIS A 22 -3.46 6.03 -6.78
CA HIS A 22 -4.19 4.80 -6.53
C HIS A 22 -3.46 3.82 -5.60
N GLY A 23 -2.17 3.62 -5.81
CA GLY A 23 -1.35 2.73 -5.03
C GLY A 23 0.03 3.32 -4.80
N VAL A 24 0.71 2.90 -3.74
CA VAL A 24 2.03 3.43 -3.37
C VAL A 24 2.91 2.30 -2.85
N THR A 25 4.20 2.30 -3.21
CA THR A 25 5.21 1.42 -2.64
C THR A 25 6.57 2.12 -2.53
N TYR A 26 7.47 1.57 -1.73
CA TYR A 26 8.83 2.09 -1.54
C TYR A 26 9.86 1.04 -1.94
N ASP A 27 10.82 1.40 -2.81
CA ASP A 27 11.85 0.49 -3.33
C ASP A 27 13.16 0.51 -2.53
N GLY A 28 13.17 1.17 -1.38
CA GLY A 28 14.37 1.40 -0.57
C GLY A 28 15.05 2.74 -0.85
N GLN A 29 14.75 3.39 -1.98
CA GLN A 29 15.31 4.68 -2.39
C GLN A 29 14.24 5.68 -2.82
N ARG A 30 13.23 5.21 -3.55
CA ARG A 30 12.18 6.02 -4.18
C ARG A 30 10.82 5.57 -3.72
N VAL A 31 9.89 6.48 -3.70
CA VAL A 31 8.47 6.16 -3.56
C VAL A 31 7.86 6.08 -4.95
N TRP A 32 7.26 4.94 -5.24
CA TRP A 32 6.50 4.70 -6.47
C TRP A 32 5.02 4.87 -6.18
N PHE A 33 4.29 5.51 -7.10
CA PHE A 33 2.85 5.62 -7.03
C PHE A 33 2.17 5.40 -8.37
N ALA A 34 0.99 4.82 -8.31
CA ALA A 34 0.13 4.54 -9.47
C ALA A 34 -0.81 5.73 -9.72
N SER A 35 -1.00 6.11 -10.99
CA SER A 35 -1.85 7.23 -11.38
C SER A 35 -2.74 6.94 -12.60
N GLY A 36 -3.27 5.72 -12.71
CA GLY A 36 -4.11 5.28 -13.82
C GLY A 36 -3.29 4.72 -14.98
N ASP A 37 -2.70 5.56 -15.80
CA ASP A 37 -1.96 5.12 -17.00
C ASP A 37 -0.43 5.10 -16.80
N SER A 38 0.04 5.39 -15.58
CA SER A 38 1.47 5.42 -15.29
C SER A 38 1.83 5.05 -13.86
N LEU A 39 3.06 4.52 -13.71
CA LEU A 39 3.77 4.42 -12.44
C LEU A 39 4.80 5.54 -12.36
N ASN A 40 4.73 6.35 -11.33
CA ASN A 40 5.61 7.48 -11.13
C ASN A 40 6.49 7.28 -9.92
N ALA A 41 7.75 7.67 -9.99
CA ALA A 41 8.68 7.63 -8.87
C ALA A 41 9.11 9.02 -8.44
N PHE A 42 9.21 9.26 -7.14
CA PHE A 42 9.78 10.49 -6.59
C PHE A 42 10.77 10.22 -5.45
N ASP A 43 11.64 11.20 -5.23
CA ASP A 43 12.58 11.22 -4.12
C ASP A 43 11.86 11.64 -2.83
N PRO A 44 11.78 10.76 -1.81
CA PRO A 44 11.10 11.09 -0.55
C PRO A 44 11.83 12.15 0.29
N SER A 45 13.06 12.50 -0.03
CA SER A 45 13.79 13.55 0.68
C SER A 45 13.30 14.96 0.32
N ASN A 46 12.89 15.16 -0.93
CA ASN A 46 12.53 16.47 -1.48
C ASN A 46 11.21 16.51 -2.27
N GLY A 47 10.58 15.35 -2.54
CA GLY A 47 9.31 15.24 -3.29
C GLY A 47 9.46 15.38 -4.81
N LYS A 48 10.69 15.47 -5.34
CA LYS A 48 10.93 15.67 -6.77
C LYS A 48 10.63 14.40 -7.55
N THR A 49 9.79 14.51 -8.59
CA THR A 49 9.55 13.41 -9.54
C THR A 49 10.86 13.07 -10.27
N LEU A 50 11.19 11.78 -10.26
CA LEU A 50 12.43 11.26 -10.85
C LEU A 50 12.16 10.53 -12.16
N ARG A 51 10.99 9.88 -12.25
CA ARG A 51 10.68 8.98 -13.36
C ARG A 51 9.19 8.73 -13.48
N SER A 52 8.74 8.47 -14.71
CA SER A 52 7.45 7.89 -15.05
C SER A 52 7.65 6.67 -15.97
N ILE A 53 6.77 5.68 -15.80
CA ILE A 53 6.67 4.48 -16.65
C ILE A 53 5.24 4.42 -17.16
N ASP A 54 5.07 4.41 -18.48
CA ASP A 54 3.76 4.29 -19.11
C ASP A 54 3.30 2.83 -19.02
N VAL A 55 2.42 2.55 -18.08
CA VAL A 55 1.85 1.24 -17.82
C VAL A 55 0.53 1.40 -17.06
N ALA A 56 -0.46 0.57 -17.38
CA ALA A 56 -1.73 0.61 -16.66
C ALA A 56 -1.52 0.37 -15.15
N ALA A 57 -1.99 1.32 -14.33
CA ALA A 57 -1.70 1.39 -12.89
C ALA A 57 -2.93 1.90 -12.11
N HIS A 58 -3.94 1.03 -11.96
CA HIS A 58 -5.27 1.42 -11.50
C HIS A 58 -5.50 1.27 -9.99
N ALA A 59 -4.66 0.48 -9.28
CA ALA A 59 -4.80 0.21 -7.86
C ALA A 59 -3.46 -0.04 -7.18
N GLY A 60 -3.38 -0.96 -6.23
CA GLY A 60 -2.21 -1.24 -5.41
C GLY A 60 -0.92 -1.53 -6.17
N THR A 61 0.20 -1.09 -5.61
CA THR A 61 1.55 -1.30 -6.11
C THR A 61 2.41 -1.94 -5.01
N ALA A 62 3.27 -2.91 -5.38
CA ALA A 62 4.22 -3.54 -4.46
C ALA A 62 5.62 -3.67 -5.10
N PHE A 63 6.64 -3.92 -4.27
CA PHE A 63 8.01 -4.13 -4.72
C PHE A 63 8.63 -5.34 -4.02
N ASP A 64 9.24 -6.27 -4.79
CA ASP A 64 9.81 -7.54 -4.28
C ASP A 64 11.30 -7.45 -3.94
N GLY A 65 11.90 -6.25 -4.02
CA GLY A 65 13.34 -6.02 -3.91
C GLY A 65 14.02 -5.88 -5.28
N GLN A 66 13.35 -6.27 -6.37
CA GLN A 66 13.88 -6.20 -7.73
C GLN A 66 12.86 -5.69 -8.76
N HIS A 67 11.58 -6.06 -8.63
CA HIS A 67 10.52 -5.76 -9.58
C HIS A 67 9.34 -5.06 -8.91
N LEU A 68 8.64 -4.26 -9.68
CA LEU A 68 7.35 -3.72 -9.29
C LEU A 68 6.23 -4.72 -9.64
N PHE A 69 5.23 -4.81 -8.77
CA PHE A 69 3.97 -5.47 -9.06
C PHE A 69 2.88 -4.42 -9.04
N GLN A 70 2.02 -4.43 -10.05
CA GLN A 70 0.99 -3.42 -10.24
C GLN A 70 -0.35 -4.05 -10.58
N ILE A 71 -1.39 -3.71 -9.83
CA ILE A 71 -2.76 -4.07 -10.17
C ILE A 71 -3.23 -3.19 -11.33
N ALA A 72 -3.63 -3.83 -12.41
CA ALA A 72 -4.18 -3.22 -13.61
C ALA A 72 -5.46 -3.95 -14.01
N GLU A 73 -6.63 -3.37 -13.71
CA GLU A 73 -7.94 -3.99 -13.91
C GLU A 73 -8.06 -5.34 -13.17
N ASN A 74 -8.19 -6.45 -13.90
CA ASN A 74 -8.37 -7.81 -13.37
C ASN A 74 -7.07 -8.63 -13.33
N ARG A 75 -5.91 -7.98 -13.42
CA ARG A 75 -4.59 -8.62 -13.48
C ARG A 75 -3.56 -7.90 -12.61
N ILE A 76 -2.51 -8.61 -12.25
CA ILE A 76 -1.31 -8.05 -11.61
C ILE A 76 -0.15 -8.23 -12.58
N GLN A 77 0.51 -7.13 -12.90
CA GLN A 77 1.66 -7.08 -13.79
C GLN A 77 2.95 -7.06 -12.97
N LYS A 78 3.91 -7.91 -13.32
CA LYS A 78 5.29 -7.84 -12.85
C LYS A 78 6.09 -6.98 -13.82
N ILE A 79 6.71 -5.91 -13.34
CA ILE A 79 7.31 -4.85 -14.16
C ILE A 79 8.77 -4.67 -13.78
N ASP A 80 9.63 -4.57 -14.78
CA ASP A 80 11.01 -4.13 -14.61
C ASP A 80 11.05 -2.61 -14.35
N PRO A 81 11.47 -2.16 -13.15
CA PRO A 81 11.49 -0.74 -12.83
C PRO A 81 12.52 0.06 -13.62
N THR A 82 13.46 -0.59 -14.32
CA THR A 82 14.51 0.09 -15.09
C THR A 82 14.06 0.51 -16.47
N ASN A 83 13.16 -0.24 -17.10
CA ASN A 83 12.73 0.03 -18.49
C ASN A 83 11.20 0.04 -18.67
N GLY A 84 10.42 -0.31 -17.63
CA GLY A 84 8.97 -0.33 -17.68
C GLY A 84 8.37 -1.56 -18.36
N ARG A 85 9.20 -2.54 -18.75
CA ARG A 85 8.71 -3.74 -19.44
C ARG A 85 7.90 -4.62 -18.49
N VAL A 86 6.71 -5.03 -18.93
CA VAL A 86 5.92 -6.06 -18.26
C VAL A 86 6.58 -7.42 -18.53
N LEU A 87 7.06 -8.07 -17.47
CA LEU A 87 7.78 -9.34 -17.54
C LEU A 87 6.84 -10.53 -17.42
N ALA A 88 5.78 -10.39 -16.64
CA ALA A 88 4.75 -11.41 -16.42
C ALA A 88 3.43 -10.76 -16.02
N THR A 89 2.36 -11.52 -16.20
CA THR A 89 1.00 -11.13 -15.79
C THR A 89 0.31 -12.32 -15.18
N ILE A 90 -0.31 -12.11 -14.02
CA ILE A 90 -1.12 -13.10 -13.32
C ILE A 90 -2.54 -12.55 -13.11
N PRO A 91 -3.57 -13.39 -12.94
CA PRO A 91 -4.91 -12.93 -12.61
C PRO A 91 -4.91 -12.28 -11.22
N ALA A 92 -5.66 -11.18 -11.08
CA ALA A 92 -5.97 -10.58 -9.79
C ALA A 92 -7.21 -11.25 -9.17
N PRO A 93 -7.23 -11.54 -7.85
CA PRO A 93 -8.26 -12.38 -7.25
C PRO A 93 -9.66 -11.75 -7.23
N GLY A 94 -9.74 -10.42 -7.25
CA GLY A 94 -10.99 -9.67 -7.15
C GLY A 94 -11.66 -9.32 -8.46
N GLY A 95 -11.15 -9.78 -9.59
CA GLY A 95 -11.77 -9.55 -10.91
C GLY A 95 -11.96 -8.07 -11.26
N GLY A 96 -11.07 -7.17 -10.77
CA GLY A 96 -11.13 -5.73 -10.98
C GLY A 96 -11.60 -4.92 -9.77
N SER A 97 -11.92 -5.56 -8.63
CA SER A 97 -12.28 -4.90 -7.38
C SER A 97 -11.14 -4.87 -6.34
N ASP A 98 -9.93 -5.21 -6.77
CA ASP A 98 -8.73 -5.19 -5.93
C ASP A 98 -8.27 -3.75 -5.65
N SER A 99 -7.87 -3.48 -4.42
CA SER A 99 -7.55 -2.13 -3.94
C SER A 99 -6.08 -1.93 -3.55
N GLY A 100 -5.52 -2.85 -2.80
CA GLY A 100 -4.17 -2.75 -2.27
C GLY A 100 -3.29 -3.93 -2.66
N LEU A 101 -1.97 -3.72 -2.68
CA LEU A 101 -0.98 -4.75 -2.98
C LEU A 101 0.25 -4.58 -2.09
N ALA A 102 0.72 -5.68 -1.50
CA ALA A 102 1.96 -5.72 -0.76
C ALA A 102 2.75 -6.99 -1.11
N TRP A 103 4.07 -6.90 -1.04
CA TRP A 103 4.97 -8.03 -1.15
C TRP A 103 5.47 -8.45 0.24
N ALA A 104 5.39 -9.72 0.56
CA ALA A 104 5.90 -10.26 1.80
C ALA A 104 6.29 -11.74 1.67
N GLU A 105 7.47 -12.10 2.15
CA GLU A 105 7.90 -13.49 2.32
C GLU A 105 7.69 -14.35 1.06
N GLY A 106 8.00 -13.79 -0.11
CA GLY A 106 7.87 -14.50 -1.39
C GLY A 106 6.44 -14.58 -1.94
N THR A 107 5.48 -13.89 -1.35
CA THR A 107 4.06 -13.88 -1.75
C THR A 107 3.52 -12.47 -1.93
N LEU A 108 2.39 -12.35 -2.61
CA LEU A 108 1.63 -11.10 -2.71
C LEU A 108 0.43 -11.12 -1.77
N TRP A 109 0.16 -9.97 -1.14
CA TRP A 109 -1.05 -9.72 -0.37
C TRP A 109 -1.91 -8.71 -1.10
N VAL A 110 -3.15 -9.09 -1.41
CA VAL A 110 -4.08 -8.31 -2.24
C VAL A 110 -5.31 -7.96 -1.43
N GLY A 111 -5.56 -6.66 -1.26
CA GLY A 111 -6.78 -6.16 -0.63
C GLY A 111 -7.93 -6.05 -1.62
N GLN A 112 -9.13 -6.43 -1.20
CA GLN A 112 -10.37 -6.26 -1.93
C GLN A 112 -11.27 -5.27 -1.19
N TYR A 113 -11.61 -4.17 -1.85
CA TYR A 113 -12.37 -3.10 -1.23
C TYR A 113 -13.77 -3.55 -0.81
N ARG A 114 -14.61 -3.94 -1.79
CA ARG A 114 -16.03 -4.26 -1.56
C ARG A 114 -16.23 -5.56 -0.80
N ASP A 115 -15.40 -6.55 -1.07
CA ASP A 115 -15.53 -7.88 -0.45
C ASP A 115 -14.94 -7.93 0.95
N ARG A 116 -14.27 -6.85 1.39
CA ARG A 116 -13.69 -6.74 2.74
C ARG A 116 -12.73 -7.88 3.06
N LYS A 117 -11.89 -8.26 2.08
CA LYS A 117 -10.95 -9.38 2.17
C LYS A 117 -9.54 -8.95 1.86
N ILE A 118 -8.60 -9.73 2.37
CA ILE A 118 -7.19 -9.66 2.00
C ILE A 118 -6.77 -11.08 1.63
N HIS A 119 -6.29 -11.27 0.40
CA HIS A 119 -5.79 -12.55 -0.08
C HIS A 119 -4.28 -12.58 -0.07
N GLN A 120 -3.69 -13.64 0.46
CA GLN A 120 -2.32 -14.02 0.18
C GLN A 120 -2.34 -14.88 -1.09
N ILE A 121 -1.56 -14.52 -2.10
CA ILE A 121 -1.54 -15.22 -3.38
C ILE A 121 -0.11 -15.61 -3.78
N ASP A 122 -0.03 -16.67 -4.57
CA ASP A 122 1.19 -17.08 -5.24
C ASP A 122 1.54 -16.08 -6.37
N PRO A 123 2.75 -15.49 -6.39
CA PRO A 123 3.10 -14.45 -7.36
C PRO A 123 3.39 -14.96 -8.78
N GLN A 124 3.40 -16.26 -9.00
CA GLN A 124 3.62 -16.88 -10.30
C GLN A 124 2.31 -17.30 -10.96
N THR A 125 1.35 -17.75 -10.17
CA THR A 125 0.09 -18.34 -10.67
C THR A 125 -1.14 -17.47 -10.37
N GLY A 126 -1.08 -16.61 -9.37
CA GLY A 126 -2.23 -15.88 -8.84
C GLY A 126 -3.15 -16.74 -7.95
N ALA A 127 -2.76 -17.99 -7.65
CA ALA A 127 -3.55 -18.87 -6.79
C ALA A 127 -3.67 -18.30 -5.37
N ILE A 128 -4.89 -18.32 -4.83
CA ILE A 128 -5.15 -17.88 -3.46
C ILE A 128 -4.62 -18.94 -2.50
N LEU A 129 -3.66 -18.56 -1.67
CA LEU A 129 -3.06 -19.39 -0.62
C LEU A 129 -3.80 -19.25 0.71
N ARG A 130 -4.32 -18.05 0.98
CA ARG A 130 -5.04 -17.71 2.21
C ARG A 130 -5.95 -16.51 2.00
N THR A 131 -7.02 -16.45 2.80
CA THR A 131 -7.93 -15.30 2.87
C THR A 131 -8.08 -14.85 4.32
N ILE A 132 -8.00 -13.54 4.53
CA ILE A 132 -8.32 -12.85 5.78
C ILE A 132 -9.57 -12.00 5.51
N GLU A 133 -10.55 -12.07 6.40
CA GLU A 133 -11.74 -11.21 6.34
C GLU A 133 -11.53 -9.95 7.18
N SER A 134 -12.03 -8.83 6.69
CA SER A 134 -12.10 -7.56 7.40
C SER A 134 -13.56 -7.18 7.64
N ASN A 135 -13.85 -6.60 8.78
CA ASN A 135 -15.19 -6.09 9.06
C ASN A 135 -15.43 -4.67 8.48
N ARG A 136 -14.47 -4.12 7.71
CA ARG A 136 -14.54 -2.83 7.01
C ARG A 136 -14.01 -2.95 5.59
N PHE A 137 -14.35 -1.98 4.73
CA PHE A 137 -13.76 -1.89 3.39
C PHE A 137 -12.24 -1.79 3.47
N VAL A 138 -11.53 -2.60 2.68
CA VAL A 138 -10.06 -2.62 2.63
C VAL A 138 -9.59 -1.68 1.53
N THR A 139 -8.96 -0.58 1.91
CA THR A 139 -8.53 0.46 0.96
C THR A 139 -7.12 0.29 0.44
N GLY A 140 -6.29 -0.45 1.16
CA GLY A 140 -4.92 -0.74 0.77
C GLY A 140 -4.26 -1.71 1.74
N VAL A 141 -3.16 -2.33 1.32
CA VAL A 141 -2.41 -3.32 2.10
C VAL A 141 -0.93 -2.96 2.04
N THR A 142 -0.23 -3.13 3.14
CA THR A 142 1.22 -3.00 3.20
C THR A 142 1.84 -3.99 4.17
N TRP A 143 3.11 -4.32 3.94
CA TRP A 143 3.91 -5.16 4.82
C TRP A 143 5.15 -4.40 5.26
N VAL A 144 5.39 -4.33 6.54
CA VAL A 144 6.53 -3.63 7.12
C VAL A 144 7.01 -4.31 8.39
N ASP A 145 8.31 -4.51 8.52
CA ASP A 145 8.98 -5.09 9.70
C ASP A 145 8.36 -6.43 10.17
N GLY A 146 7.90 -7.26 9.22
CA GLY A 146 7.28 -8.56 9.52
C GLY A 146 5.80 -8.47 9.89
N GLU A 147 5.16 -7.31 9.71
CA GLU A 147 3.78 -7.06 10.10
C GLU A 147 2.89 -6.71 8.90
N LEU A 148 1.68 -7.27 8.88
CA LEU A 148 0.66 -6.96 7.90
C LEU A 148 -0.20 -5.80 8.39
N TRP A 149 -0.28 -4.75 7.58
CA TRP A 149 -1.11 -3.59 7.81
C TRP A 149 -2.07 -3.37 6.65
N HIS A 150 -3.26 -2.89 6.94
CA HIS A 150 -4.20 -2.46 5.90
C HIS A 150 -4.94 -1.19 6.31
N GLY A 151 -5.28 -0.40 5.30
CA GLY A 151 -6.17 0.74 5.46
C GLY A 151 -7.63 0.31 5.40
N THR A 152 -8.50 1.04 6.09
CA THR A 152 -9.94 0.82 6.01
C THR A 152 -10.69 2.12 5.75
N TRP A 153 -11.92 1.95 5.25
CA TRP A 153 -12.90 3.01 5.14
C TRP A 153 -14.27 2.48 5.55
N GLU A 154 -15.00 3.25 6.34
CA GLU A 154 -16.41 2.94 6.67
C GLU A 154 -17.11 4.22 7.09
N GLY A 155 -18.17 4.62 6.38
CA GLY A 155 -18.80 5.92 6.57
C GLY A 155 -17.80 7.05 6.32
N ASP A 156 -17.62 7.93 7.30
CA ASP A 156 -16.64 9.02 7.25
C ASP A 156 -15.34 8.72 8.00
N ASP A 157 -15.20 7.48 8.50
CA ASP A 157 -14.05 7.06 9.30
C ASP A 157 -13.05 6.25 8.47
N SER A 158 -11.77 6.54 8.67
CA SER A 158 -10.64 5.79 8.13
C SER A 158 -9.68 5.40 9.24
N ASP A 159 -9.15 4.20 9.17
CA ASP A 159 -8.12 3.74 10.09
C ASP A 159 -7.07 2.85 9.40
N LEU A 160 -5.91 2.74 10.02
CA LEU A 160 -4.89 1.75 9.70
C LEU A 160 -4.94 0.64 10.74
N ARG A 161 -4.89 -0.60 10.29
CA ARG A 161 -4.96 -1.78 11.16
C ARG A 161 -3.77 -2.68 10.94
N ARG A 162 -3.13 -3.04 12.04
CA ARG A 162 -2.20 -4.15 12.08
C ARG A 162 -2.96 -5.42 12.39
N VAL A 163 -2.79 -6.43 11.57
CA VAL A 163 -3.48 -7.72 11.74
C VAL A 163 -2.49 -8.87 11.82
N ASP A 164 -2.86 -9.90 12.55
CA ASP A 164 -2.14 -11.18 12.50
C ASP A 164 -2.36 -11.80 11.11
N PRO A 165 -1.31 -12.05 10.31
CA PRO A 165 -1.46 -12.56 8.95
C PRO A 165 -1.97 -14.01 8.89
N ARG A 166 -2.01 -14.71 10.01
CA ARG A 166 -2.51 -16.10 10.08
C ARG A 166 -3.99 -16.17 10.44
N THR A 167 -4.44 -15.30 11.35
CA THR A 167 -5.79 -15.35 11.92
C THR A 167 -6.70 -14.22 11.44
N GLY A 168 -6.13 -13.10 10.97
CA GLY A 168 -6.86 -11.88 10.65
C GLY A 168 -7.24 -11.06 11.89
N GLU A 169 -6.82 -11.47 13.09
CA GLU A 169 -7.10 -10.71 14.30
C GLU A 169 -6.48 -9.32 14.25
N VAL A 170 -7.28 -8.30 14.58
CA VAL A 170 -6.79 -6.91 14.66
C VAL A 170 -6.00 -6.72 15.96
N LEU A 171 -4.69 -6.55 15.81
CA LEU A 171 -3.76 -6.37 16.92
C LEU A 171 -3.65 -4.91 17.36
N GLU A 172 -3.65 -3.99 16.37
CA GLU A 172 -3.52 -2.56 16.60
C GLU A 172 -4.39 -1.76 15.61
N ARG A 173 -4.92 -0.63 16.07
CA ARG A 173 -5.69 0.32 15.25
C ARG A 173 -5.11 1.72 15.43
N LEU A 174 -4.80 2.39 14.30
CA LEU A 174 -4.43 3.79 14.24
C LEU A 174 -5.59 4.57 13.60
N GLU A 175 -6.23 5.43 14.37
CA GLU A 175 -7.31 6.29 13.88
C GLU A 175 -6.71 7.46 13.10
N MET A 176 -7.23 7.68 11.90
CA MET A 176 -6.79 8.80 11.07
C MET A 176 -7.42 10.11 11.58
N PRO A 177 -6.76 11.26 11.38
CA PRO A 177 -7.38 12.54 11.65
C PRO A 177 -8.70 12.71 10.88
N PRO A 178 -9.67 13.47 11.43
CA PRO A 178 -10.94 13.73 10.76
C PRO A 178 -10.75 14.27 9.34
N GLY A 179 -11.50 13.71 8.37
CA GLY A 179 -11.43 14.08 6.95
C GLY A 179 -10.24 13.52 6.19
N VAL A 180 -9.42 12.67 6.81
CA VAL A 180 -8.29 12.01 6.15
C VAL A 180 -8.64 10.56 5.88
N GLY A 181 -8.74 10.20 4.59
CA GLY A 181 -8.90 8.83 4.14
C GLY A 181 -7.56 8.13 3.87
N VAL A 182 -7.49 6.83 4.11
CA VAL A 182 -6.35 6.00 3.74
C VAL A 182 -6.65 5.25 2.45
N SER A 183 -5.85 5.48 1.43
CA SER A 183 -5.89 4.71 0.19
C SER A 183 -4.46 4.27 -0.14
N GLY A 184 -4.20 2.96 -0.12
CA GLY A 184 -2.89 2.41 -0.42
C GLY A 184 -1.81 2.80 0.60
N PRO A 185 -1.90 2.36 1.87
CA PRO A 185 -0.88 2.68 2.87
C PRO A 185 0.47 2.08 2.44
N THR A 186 1.51 2.89 2.49
CA THR A 186 2.90 2.43 2.45
C THR A 186 3.59 2.90 3.71
N ILE A 187 4.09 1.97 4.48
CA ILE A 187 4.85 2.25 5.70
C ILE A 187 6.33 2.05 5.38
N VAL A 188 7.13 3.09 5.59
CA VAL A 188 8.58 3.03 5.41
C VAL A 188 9.22 2.93 6.78
N SER A 189 9.84 1.78 7.09
CA SER A 189 10.67 1.66 8.28
C SER A 189 11.98 2.42 8.09
N ARG A 190 12.40 3.16 9.11
CA ARG A 190 13.77 3.70 9.12
C ARG A 190 14.73 2.53 9.37
N PRO A 191 15.91 2.50 8.72
CA PRO A 191 16.96 1.56 9.10
C PRO A 191 17.25 1.74 10.59
N ARG A 192 17.21 0.62 11.34
CA ARG A 192 17.52 0.62 12.77
C ARG A 192 18.94 1.18 12.95
N ARG A 193 19.06 2.43 13.39
CA ARG A 193 20.31 2.89 14.01
C ARG A 193 20.47 2.03 15.25
N ASN A 194 21.60 1.31 15.36
CA ASN A 194 22.03 0.61 16.57
C ASN A 194 21.87 1.54 17.78
N ARG A 195 20.75 1.50 18.45
CA ARG A 195 20.55 2.18 19.74
C ARG A 195 20.89 1.17 20.81
N ARG A 196 21.89 1.51 21.62
CA ARG A 196 22.14 0.90 22.92
C ARG A 196 20.82 0.97 23.72
N ARG A 197 20.55 -0.14 24.44
CA ARG A 197 19.38 -0.29 25.31
C ARG A 197 19.29 0.90 26.32
N SER A 198 18.40 1.80 26.08
CA SER A 198 17.69 2.64 27.05
C SER A 198 16.75 3.53 26.23
N ASP A 199 15.50 3.16 26.21
CA ASP A 199 14.31 3.97 26.12
C ASP A 199 13.19 3.17 25.46
N CYS A 200 12.23 2.80 26.30
CA CYS A 200 10.96 2.23 25.89
C CYS A 200 10.13 3.33 25.20
N ALA A 201 10.33 3.52 23.91
CA ALA A 201 9.39 4.22 23.06
C ALA A 201 8.93 3.22 21.98
N GLY A 202 7.64 2.95 21.96
CA GLY A 202 7.01 2.09 20.96
C GLY A 202 7.30 2.58 19.54
N PRO A 203 7.09 1.72 18.53
CA PRO A 203 7.35 2.07 17.15
C PRO A 203 6.50 3.29 16.77
N SER A 204 7.14 4.43 16.54
CA SER A 204 6.48 5.58 15.93
C SER A 204 6.26 5.21 14.45
N LEU A 205 5.07 4.78 14.11
CA LEU A 205 4.59 4.70 12.74
C LEU A 205 4.60 6.11 12.16
N ARG A 206 5.62 6.40 11.39
CA ARG A 206 5.68 7.64 10.63
C ARG A 206 5.02 7.38 9.29
N CYS A 207 3.73 7.70 9.20
CA CYS A 207 3.05 7.79 7.92
C CYS A 207 3.63 8.99 7.17
N GLY A 208 4.70 8.75 6.40
CA GLY A 208 5.42 9.78 5.67
C GLY A 208 4.97 9.86 4.23
N LEU A 209 3.68 10.04 3.97
CA LEU A 209 3.16 10.31 2.64
C LEU A 209 2.08 11.37 2.74
N GLY A 210 2.43 12.53 2.26
CA GLY A 210 1.57 13.66 2.23
C GLY A 210 0.46 13.54 1.22
N ARG A 211 -0.60 14.13 1.61
CA ARG A 211 -1.89 14.32 0.97
C ARG A 211 -2.21 13.34 -0.15
N LEU A 212 -2.23 12.05 0.14
CA LEU A 212 -2.97 11.05 -0.60
C LEU A 212 -4.45 11.26 -0.27
N ILE A 213 -4.98 12.39 -0.69
CA ILE A 213 -6.41 12.60 -0.70
C ILE A 213 -6.92 11.84 -1.92
N CYS A 214 -7.37 10.64 -1.72
CA CYS A 214 -8.35 10.08 -2.62
C CYS A 214 -9.64 10.85 -2.41
N GLY A 215 -9.88 11.84 -3.24
CA GLY A 215 -11.18 12.42 -3.37
C GLY A 215 -12.13 11.31 -3.82
N GLY A 216 -12.91 10.75 -2.90
CA GLY A 216 -14.06 9.92 -3.20
C GLY A 216 -15.10 10.81 -3.83
N GLY A 217 -15.23 10.79 -5.16
CA GLY A 217 -16.48 11.10 -5.80
C GLY A 217 -17.43 9.96 -5.43
N ALA A 218 -18.41 10.23 -4.59
CA ALA A 218 -19.57 9.37 -4.48
C ALA A 218 -20.32 9.38 -5.81
N PRO A 219 -20.99 8.25 -6.18
CA PRO A 219 -21.87 8.23 -7.31
C PRO A 219 -23.05 9.17 -7.11
#